data_fd996b3c4dd2ef1c379426b0b7593224
#
_entry.id   fd996b3c4dd2ef1c379426b0b7593224
#
_cell.length_a   1.000
_cell.length_b   1.000
_cell.length_c   1.000
_cell.angle_alpha   90.00
_cell.angle_beta   90.00
_cell.angle_gamma   90.00
#
_symmetry.space_group_name_H-M   'P 1'
#
loop_
_entity.id
_entity.type
_entity.pdbx_description
1 polymer ?
#
loop_
_entity_poly.entity_id
_entity_poly.type
_entity_poly.pdbx_seq_one_letter_code
_entity_poly.pdbx_strand_id
1 'polypeptide(L)'
;MMPTPYDDSHEILPGLFMGGSPFDTRVDDEARQYKMRGFDHDPRPFDAIITLFPKAFPAGYGVEELRFGFPDDLAEGVREDYRQRILDLAIWGYQKWQSGSKLLVRCAAGENRSGLITLLILQKHGIPTDEAVDLIRSERKKGSPLHNPHFIEFARKEFGNY
;
A
#
# COMPACT_ATOMS: atom_id res chain seq x y z
N MET A 1 22.45 -3.37 -12.07
CA MET A 1 21.66 -2.33 -11.40
C MET A 1 21.18 -2.87 -10.06
N MET A 2 21.28 -2.06 -9.04
CA MET A 2 20.82 -2.46 -7.73
C MET A 2 19.29 -2.40 -7.62
N PRO A 3 18.61 -3.42 -7.08
CA PRO A 3 17.17 -3.32 -6.86
C PRO A 3 16.86 -2.22 -5.85
N THR A 4 15.75 -1.55 -6.04
CA THR A 4 15.26 -0.55 -5.10
C THR A 4 14.27 -1.18 -4.13
N PRO A 5 14.04 -0.57 -2.95
CA PRO A 5 13.01 -1.07 -2.03
C PRO A 5 11.59 -1.00 -2.60
N TYR A 6 11.41 -0.37 -3.74
CA TYR A 6 10.09 -0.18 -4.36
C TYR A 6 9.86 -1.05 -5.58
N ASP A 7 10.81 -1.96 -5.90
CA ASP A 7 10.72 -2.78 -7.12
C ASP A 7 9.53 -3.76 -7.08
N ASP A 8 9.06 -4.14 -5.89
CA ASP A 8 7.88 -4.97 -5.74
C ASP A 8 6.62 -4.10 -5.65
N SER A 9 6.33 -3.36 -6.71
CA SER A 9 5.13 -2.54 -6.78
C SER A 9 4.58 -2.55 -8.21
N HIS A 10 3.26 -2.41 -8.33
CA HIS A 10 2.58 -2.35 -9.62
C HIS A 10 1.57 -1.20 -9.61
N GLU A 11 1.47 -0.53 -10.73
CA GLU A 11 0.49 0.54 -10.89
C GLU A 11 -0.90 -0.04 -11.11
N ILE A 12 -1.82 0.35 -10.23
CA ILE A 12 -3.21 -0.12 -10.29
C ILE A 12 -4.05 0.80 -11.17
N LEU A 13 -3.92 2.09 -10.96
CA LEU A 13 -4.41 3.17 -11.82
C LEU A 13 -3.32 4.22 -11.92
N PRO A 14 -3.37 5.13 -12.91
CA PRO A 14 -2.32 6.13 -13.05
C PRO A 14 -2.04 6.89 -11.74
N GLY A 15 -0.82 6.76 -11.25
CA GLY A 15 -0.36 7.39 -10.01
C GLY A 15 -0.68 6.65 -8.72
N LEU A 16 -1.44 5.56 -8.77
CA LEU A 16 -1.76 4.75 -7.60
C LEU A 16 -1.11 3.38 -7.71
N PHE A 17 -0.18 3.09 -6.80
CA PHE A 17 0.60 1.86 -6.80
C PHE A 17 0.34 1.02 -5.56
N MET A 18 0.44 -0.28 -5.70
CA MET A 18 0.32 -1.24 -4.62
C MET A 18 1.51 -2.17 -4.64
N GLY A 19 2.07 -2.48 -3.47
CA GLY A 19 3.25 -3.32 -3.42
C GLY A 19 3.52 -3.96 -2.08
N GLY A 20 4.62 -4.72 -2.05
CA GLY A 20 5.16 -5.32 -0.85
C GLY A 20 6.42 -4.60 -0.39
N SER A 21 6.95 -5.08 0.72
CA SER A 21 8.24 -4.66 1.22
C SER A 21 9.11 -5.91 1.32
N PRO A 22 9.82 -6.28 0.25
CA PRO A 22 10.61 -7.51 0.24
C PRO A 22 11.81 -7.45 1.19
N PHE A 23 12.15 -6.25 1.65
CA PHE A 23 13.25 -6.03 2.57
C PHE A 23 12.69 -5.71 3.95
N ASP A 24 12.86 -6.61 4.89
CA ASP A 24 12.41 -6.40 6.26
C ASP A 24 13.47 -5.62 7.08
N THR A 25 14.24 -6.31 7.89
CA THR A 25 15.23 -5.68 8.76
C THR A 25 16.51 -5.27 8.06
N ARG A 26 16.76 -5.75 6.84
CA ARG A 26 18.00 -5.43 6.09
C ARG A 26 17.88 -4.17 5.24
N VAL A 27 16.73 -3.58 5.21
CA VAL A 27 16.47 -2.46 4.31
C VAL A 27 17.20 -1.19 4.70
N ASP A 28 17.42 -0.99 6.00
CA ASP A 28 18.24 0.13 6.48
C ASP A 28 19.64 0.09 5.88
N ASP A 29 20.19 -1.11 5.73
CA ASP A 29 21.51 -1.28 5.13
C ASP A 29 21.48 -0.95 3.63
N GLU A 30 20.42 -1.30 2.93
CA GLU A 30 20.30 -0.97 1.52
C GLU A 30 20.12 0.54 1.29
N ALA A 31 19.29 1.19 2.09
CA ALA A 31 19.13 2.64 2.02
C ALA A 31 20.45 3.34 2.26
N ARG A 32 21.24 2.86 3.23
CA ARG A 32 22.58 3.36 3.52
C ARG A 32 23.52 3.16 2.32
N GLN A 33 23.44 1.99 1.67
CA GLN A 33 24.26 1.69 0.51
C GLN A 33 23.99 2.61 -0.67
N TYR A 34 22.73 2.99 -0.87
CA TYR A 34 22.39 3.98 -1.89
C TYR A 34 23.12 5.29 -1.66
N LYS A 35 23.08 5.80 -0.44
CA LYS A 35 23.81 7.03 -0.10
C LYS A 35 25.32 6.88 -0.24
N MET A 36 25.88 5.78 0.22
CA MET A 36 27.30 5.52 0.17
C MET A 36 27.85 5.36 -1.24
N ARG A 37 27.02 5.02 -2.19
CA ARG A 37 27.41 4.88 -3.61
C ARG A 37 27.34 6.17 -4.39
N GLY A 38 27.04 7.29 -3.73
CA GLY A 38 27.04 8.58 -4.38
C GLY A 38 25.85 8.86 -5.27
N PHE A 39 24.72 8.24 -5.00
CA PHE A 39 23.48 8.58 -5.67
C PHE A 39 22.95 9.89 -5.09
N ASP A 40 23.18 10.96 -5.81
CA ASP A 40 22.79 12.30 -5.37
C ASP A 40 21.29 12.52 -5.43
N HIS A 41 20.60 11.76 -6.26
CA HIS A 41 19.15 11.85 -6.38
C HIS A 41 18.50 10.82 -5.47
N ASP A 42 17.35 11.16 -4.95
CA ASP A 42 16.55 10.27 -4.14
C ASP A 42 16.05 9.11 -5.01
N PRO A 43 16.31 7.84 -4.65
CA PRO A 43 15.86 6.70 -5.45
C PRO A 43 14.36 6.45 -5.38
N ARG A 44 13.62 7.19 -4.56
CA ARG A 44 12.18 6.99 -4.41
C ARG A 44 11.45 7.41 -5.68
N PRO A 45 10.52 6.59 -6.17
CA PRO A 45 9.64 6.99 -7.26
C PRO A 45 8.32 7.60 -6.78
N PHE A 46 8.10 7.73 -5.48
CA PHE A 46 6.81 8.10 -4.90
C PHE A 46 6.88 9.39 -4.10
N ASP A 47 5.77 10.15 -4.11
CA ASP A 47 5.61 11.36 -3.31
C ASP A 47 5.01 11.05 -1.94
N ALA A 48 4.18 10.01 -1.85
CA ALA A 48 3.49 9.61 -0.63
C ALA A 48 3.44 8.09 -0.53
N ILE A 49 3.58 7.57 0.68
CA ILE A 49 3.55 6.13 0.93
C ILE A 49 2.72 5.82 2.17
N ILE A 50 1.85 4.83 2.06
CA ILE A 50 1.17 4.22 3.21
C ILE A 50 1.85 2.88 3.48
N THR A 51 2.42 2.72 4.67
CA THR A 51 3.16 1.52 5.06
C THR A 51 2.40 0.77 6.16
N LEU A 52 2.02 -0.47 5.86
CA LEU A 52 1.16 -1.28 6.73
C LEU A 52 1.90 -2.44 7.37
N PHE A 53 3.21 -2.44 7.26
CA PHE A 53 4.09 -3.46 7.82
C PHE A 53 5.15 -2.80 8.68
N PRO A 54 5.15 -3.04 10.02
CA PRO A 54 6.01 -2.27 10.94
C PRO A 54 7.51 -2.50 10.72
N LYS A 55 7.90 -3.62 10.13
CA LYS A 55 9.30 -3.93 9.84
C LYS A 55 9.79 -3.40 8.50
N ALA A 56 8.89 -2.83 7.69
CA ALA A 56 9.29 -2.22 6.44
C ALA A 56 10.19 -1.03 6.73
N PHE A 57 11.23 -0.86 5.92
CA PHE A 57 12.12 0.25 6.16
C PHE A 57 11.44 1.58 5.82
N PRO A 58 11.85 2.67 6.47
CA PRO A 58 11.22 3.96 6.26
C PRO A 58 11.34 4.45 4.82
N ALA A 59 10.34 5.20 4.38
CA ALA A 59 10.40 5.90 3.12
C ALA A 59 11.58 6.87 3.07
N GLY A 60 12.06 7.14 1.88
CA GLY A 60 13.20 8.01 1.69
C GLY A 60 12.91 9.45 2.12
N TYR A 61 13.98 10.21 2.23
CA TYR A 61 13.91 11.62 2.60
C TYR A 61 12.97 12.38 1.67
N GLY A 62 12.09 13.17 2.27
CA GLY A 62 11.15 14.01 1.51
C GLY A 62 9.87 13.32 1.08
N VAL A 63 9.71 12.02 1.32
CA VAL A 63 8.44 11.31 1.06
C VAL A 63 7.52 11.48 2.25
N GLU A 64 6.26 11.82 1.99
CA GLU A 64 5.26 11.80 3.05
C GLU A 64 4.86 10.36 3.32
N GLU A 65 5.01 9.92 4.56
CA GLU A 65 4.70 8.53 4.92
C GLU A 65 3.78 8.46 6.13
N LEU A 66 2.70 7.68 6.01
CA LEU A 66 1.92 7.24 7.16
C LEU A 66 2.16 5.75 7.37
N ARG A 67 2.41 5.38 8.61
CA ARG A 67 2.70 3.99 8.98
C ARG A 67 1.67 3.50 10.00
N PHE A 68 1.09 2.34 9.73
CA PHE A 68 0.20 1.69 10.67
C PHE A 68 0.19 0.19 10.42
N GLY A 69 0.80 -0.58 11.33
CA GLY A 69 0.79 -2.03 11.24
C GLY A 69 -0.47 -2.61 11.85
N PHE A 70 -1.13 -3.51 11.11
CA PHE A 70 -2.26 -4.27 11.64
C PHE A 70 -2.17 -5.70 11.11
N PRO A 71 -2.79 -6.68 11.83
CA PRO A 71 -2.69 -8.07 11.42
C PRO A 71 -3.42 -8.36 10.12
N ASP A 72 -2.82 -9.22 9.29
CA ASP A 72 -3.51 -9.85 8.17
C ASP A 72 -4.15 -11.14 8.71
N ASP A 73 -5.27 -10.99 9.41
CA ASP A 73 -5.91 -12.10 10.11
C ASP A 73 -6.94 -12.76 9.22
N LEU A 74 -6.65 -13.99 8.78
CA LEU A 74 -7.55 -14.76 7.92
C LEU A 74 -8.73 -15.34 8.69
N ALA A 75 -8.65 -15.43 10.03
CA ALA A 75 -9.70 -16.00 10.85
C ALA A 75 -10.70 -14.93 11.33
N GLU A 76 -10.21 -13.80 11.82
CA GLU A 76 -11.04 -12.78 12.43
C GLU A 76 -11.24 -11.52 11.59
N GLY A 77 -10.33 -11.28 10.64
CA GLY A 77 -10.43 -10.10 9.79
C GLY A 77 -10.00 -8.81 10.47
N VAL A 78 -10.75 -7.74 10.25
CA VAL A 78 -10.42 -6.42 10.79
C VAL A 78 -11.01 -6.28 12.18
N ARG A 79 -10.15 -6.00 13.16
CA ARG A 79 -10.60 -5.73 14.52
C ARG A 79 -11.21 -4.33 14.60
N GLU A 80 -12.22 -4.21 15.46
CA GLU A 80 -12.96 -2.95 15.62
C GLU A 80 -12.05 -1.78 16.07
N ASP A 81 -11.05 -2.05 16.90
CA ASP A 81 -10.13 -1.02 17.36
C ASP A 81 -9.19 -0.50 16.26
N TYR A 82 -9.07 -1.20 15.14
CA TYR A 82 -8.29 -0.72 14.00
C TYR A 82 -9.12 -0.05 12.90
N ARG A 83 -10.43 -0.19 12.97
CA ARG A 83 -11.34 0.24 11.92
C ARG A 83 -11.15 1.70 11.51
N GLN A 84 -11.24 2.60 12.47
CA GLN A 84 -11.14 4.04 12.16
C GLN A 84 -9.79 4.41 11.57
N ARG A 85 -8.73 3.80 12.07
CA ARG A 85 -7.38 4.05 11.57
C ARG A 85 -7.23 3.63 10.12
N ILE A 86 -7.79 2.47 9.78
CA ILE A 86 -7.77 1.95 8.41
C ILE A 86 -8.53 2.89 7.48
N LEU A 87 -9.70 3.34 7.88
CA LEU A 87 -10.49 4.28 7.09
C LEU A 87 -9.78 5.62 6.91
N ASP A 88 -9.15 6.12 7.96
CA ASP A 88 -8.40 7.38 7.91
C ASP A 88 -7.21 7.28 6.95
N LEU A 89 -6.51 6.16 6.94
CA LEU A 89 -5.41 5.92 6.00
C LEU A 89 -5.90 5.94 4.56
N ALA A 90 -7.03 5.29 4.29
CA ALA A 90 -7.60 5.26 2.96
C ALA A 90 -8.02 6.65 2.49
N ILE A 91 -8.62 7.43 3.37
CA ILE A 91 -9.03 8.81 3.06
C ILE A 91 -7.81 9.68 2.77
N TRP A 92 -6.78 9.59 3.61
CA TRP A 92 -5.54 10.32 3.40
C TRP A 92 -4.90 9.95 2.05
N GLY A 93 -4.82 8.65 1.77
CA GLY A 93 -4.25 8.17 0.51
C GLY A 93 -5.03 8.64 -0.70
N TYR A 94 -6.35 8.59 -0.62
CA TYR A 94 -7.20 9.08 -1.68
C TYR A 94 -6.96 10.58 -1.94
N GLN A 95 -6.89 11.39 -0.89
CA GLN A 95 -6.64 12.81 -1.01
C GLN A 95 -5.28 13.11 -1.64
N LYS A 96 -4.23 12.38 -1.24
CA LYS A 96 -2.90 12.54 -1.83
C LYS A 96 -2.90 12.20 -3.31
N TRP A 97 -3.49 11.06 -3.65
CA TRP A 97 -3.59 10.64 -5.04
C TRP A 97 -4.39 11.64 -5.89
N GLN A 98 -5.52 12.09 -5.38
CA GLN A 98 -6.36 13.07 -6.10
C GLN A 98 -5.65 14.42 -6.28
N SER A 99 -4.76 14.78 -5.38
CA SER A 99 -4.00 16.03 -5.50
C SER A 99 -2.78 15.93 -6.43
N GLY A 100 -2.58 14.77 -7.05
CA GLY A 100 -1.50 14.57 -8.01
C GLY A 100 -0.27 13.87 -7.47
N SER A 101 -0.26 13.51 -6.19
CA SER A 101 0.85 12.75 -5.61
C SER A 101 0.88 11.33 -6.17
N LYS A 102 2.08 10.85 -6.46
CA LYS A 102 2.29 9.46 -6.81
C LYS A 102 2.32 8.65 -5.52
N LEU A 103 1.32 7.80 -5.31
CA LEU A 103 1.07 7.11 -4.06
C LEU A 103 1.41 5.62 -4.15
N LEU A 104 2.15 5.13 -3.16
CA LEU A 104 2.35 3.69 -2.95
C LEU A 104 1.67 3.24 -1.67
N VAL A 105 0.89 2.16 -1.75
CA VAL A 105 0.33 1.46 -0.60
C VAL A 105 1.04 0.12 -0.48
N ARG A 106 1.75 -0.10 0.62
CA ARG A 106 2.57 -1.31 0.78
C ARG A 106 2.37 -2.01 2.12
N CYS A 107 2.54 -3.33 2.11
CA CYS A 107 2.62 -4.16 3.30
C CYS A 107 3.79 -5.14 3.14
N ALA A 108 3.80 -6.28 3.82
CA ALA A 108 4.90 -7.24 3.68
C ALA A 108 4.87 -7.92 2.32
N ALA A 109 3.81 -8.67 2.03
CA ALA A 109 3.68 -9.41 0.77
C ALA A 109 3.07 -8.60 -0.37
N GLY A 110 2.39 -7.49 -0.06
CA GLY A 110 1.69 -6.72 -1.07
C GLY A 110 0.43 -7.41 -1.56
N GLU A 111 -0.29 -8.08 -0.69
CA GLU A 111 -1.48 -8.85 -1.05
C GLU A 111 -2.73 -8.37 -0.33
N ASN A 112 -2.83 -8.59 0.98
CA ASN A 112 -4.09 -8.36 1.71
C ASN A 112 -4.20 -6.99 2.36
N ARG A 113 -3.22 -6.60 3.18
CA ARG A 113 -3.30 -5.30 3.90
C ARG A 113 -3.20 -4.13 2.95
N SER A 114 -2.23 -4.16 2.04
CA SER A 114 -2.14 -3.14 0.99
C SER A 114 -3.32 -3.23 0.04
N GLY A 115 -3.80 -4.44 -0.24
CA GLY A 115 -5.01 -4.64 -1.04
C GLY A 115 -6.24 -3.99 -0.42
N LEU A 116 -6.41 -4.11 0.90
CA LEU A 116 -7.55 -3.50 1.59
C LEU A 116 -7.54 -1.99 1.45
N ILE A 117 -6.42 -1.35 1.75
CA ILE A 117 -6.33 0.11 1.65
C ILE A 117 -6.52 0.56 0.20
N THR A 118 -5.90 -0.12 -0.75
CA THR A 118 -6.06 0.20 -2.18
C THR A 118 -7.52 0.05 -2.60
N LEU A 119 -8.20 -1.01 -2.16
CA LEU A 119 -9.61 -1.24 -2.43
C LEU A 119 -10.48 -0.10 -1.91
N LEU A 120 -10.24 0.35 -0.67
CA LEU A 120 -10.98 1.47 -0.08
C LEU A 120 -10.74 2.77 -0.86
N ILE A 121 -9.51 3.00 -1.30
CA ILE A 121 -9.18 4.17 -2.13
C ILE A 121 -9.95 4.12 -3.46
N LEU A 122 -9.98 2.97 -4.11
CA LEU A 122 -10.72 2.80 -5.37
C LEU A 122 -12.22 3.00 -5.19
N GLN A 123 -12.78 2.51 -4.08
CA GLN A 123 -14.19 2.75 -3.75
C GLN A 123 -14.47 4.24 -3.55
N LYS A 124 -13.57 4.95 -2.87
CA LYS A 124 -13.68 6.41 -2.71
C LYS A 124 -13.65 7.13 -4.06
N HIS A 125 -12.92 6.57 -5.00
CA HIS A 125 -12.84 7.12 -6.35
C HIS A 125 -14.11 6.83 -7.18
N GLY A 126 -15.00 5.99 -6.65
CA GLY A 126 -16.27 5.68 -7.32
C GLY A 126 -16.31 4.34 -8.04
N ILE A 127 -15.29 3.48 -7.86
CA ILE A 127 -15.27 2.16 -8.48
C ILE A 127 -16.01 1.17 -7.58
N PRO A 128 -17.02 0.45 -8.11
CA PRO A 128 -17.73 -0.57 -7.30
C PRO A 128 -16.80 -1.64 -6.77
N THR A 129 -17.16 -2.23 -5.63
CA THR A 129 -16.30 -3.17 -4.90
C THR A 129 -15.76 -4.31 -5.77
N ASP A 130 -16.63 -5.01 -6.48
CA ASP A 130 -16.19 -6.17 -7.26
C ASP A 130 -15.28 -5.76 -8.41
N GLU A 131 -15.59 -4.65 -9.06
CA GLU A 131 -14.77 -4.11 -10.12
C GLU A 131 -13.38 -3.67 -9.61
N ALA A 132 -13.34 -3.05 -8.43
CA ALA A 132 -12.10 -2.64 -7.79
C ALA A 132 -11.25 -3.87 -7.40
N VAL A 133 -11.87 -4.91 -6.88
CA VAL A 133 -11.18 -6.16 -6.55
C VAL A 133 -10.57 -6.78 -7.82
N ASP A 134 -11.34 -6.84 -8.90
CA ASP A 134 -10.86 -7.40 -10.16
C ASP A 134 -9.69 -6.57 -10.72
N LEU A 135 -9.77 -5.26 -10.62
CA LEU A 135 -8.71 -4.36 -11.06
C LEU A 135 -7.42 -4.61 -10.29
N ILE A 136 -7.50 -4.69 -8.96
CA ILE A 136 -6.34 -4.99 -8.12
C ILE A 136 -5.72 -6.33 -8.51
N ARG A 137 -6.55 -7.36 -8.67
CA ARG A 137 -6.08 -8.69 -9.00
C ARG A 137 -5.44 -8.79 -10.39
N SER A 138 -5.90 -7.99 -11.33
CA SER A 138 -5.34 -7.98 -12.68
C SER A 138 -4.05 -7.16 -12.76
N GLU A 139 -3.95 -6.06 -12.03
CA GLU A 139 -2.84 -5.12 -12.15
C GLU A 139 -1.69 -5.43 -11.17
N ARG A 140 -1.98 -5.96 -9.99
CA ARG A 140 -0.95 -6.44 -9.06
C ARG A 140 -0.49 -7.82 -9.54
N LYS A 141 0.58 -7.86 -10.31
CA LYS A 141 1.00 -9.03 -11.07
C LYS A 141 1.88 -10.00 -10.26
N LYS A 142 1.60 -10.12 -8.98
CA LYS A 142 2.38 -10.97 -8.08
C LYS A 142 1.49 -11.46 -6.95
N GLY A 143 1.61 -12.75 -6.62
CA GLY A 143 0.92 -13.35 -5.50
C GLY A 143 -0.59 -13.46 -5.71
N SER A 144 -1.32 -13.43 -4.62
CA SER A 144 -2.78 -13.57 -4.59
C SER A 144 -3.42 -12.37 -3.90
N PRO A 145 -3.54 -11.22 -4.58
CA PRO A 145 -4.06 -10.02 -3.96
C PRO A 145 -5.48 -10.21 -3.44
N LEU A 146 -5.73 -9.72 -2.22
CA LEU A 146 -7.05 -9.76 -1.59
C LEU A 146 -7.60 -11.18 -1.42
N HIS A 147 -6.72 -12.15 -1.10
CA HIS A 147 -7.19 -13.50 -0.81
C HIS A 147 -7.81 -13.63 0.58
N ASN A 148 -7.73 -12.58 1.43
CA ASN A 148 -8.43 -12.53 2.71
C ASN A 148 -9.86 -12.03 2.49
N PRO A 149 -10.88 -12.92 2.55
CA PRO A 149 -12.25 -12.53 2.25
C PRO A 149 -12.84 -11.56 3.28
N HIS A 150 -12.32 -11.56 4.51
CA HIS A 150 -12.76 -10.62 5.54
C HIS A 150 -12.45 -9.17 5.16
N PHE A 151 -11.37 -8.95 4.44
CA PHE A 151 -10.99 -7.60 4.01
C PHE A 151 -11.92 -7.09 2.92
N ILE A 152 -12.33 -7.94 2.00
CA ILE A 152 -13.30 -7.57 0.98
C ILE A 152 -14.65 -7.26 1.63
N GLU A 153 -15.07 -8.09 2.58
CA GLU A 153 -16.33 -7.87 3.30
C GLU A 153 -16.30 -6.58 4.12
N PHE A 154 -15.17 -6.30 4.76
CA PHE A 154 -14.99 -5.02 5.46
C PHE A 154 -15.20 -3.84 4.52
N ALA A 155 -14.57 -3.88 3.35
CA ALA A 155 -14.71 -2.80 2.37
C ALA A 155 -16.14 -2.64 1.89
N ARG A 156 -16.86 -3.75 1.67
CA ARG A 156 -18.27 -3.70 1.27
C ARG A 156 -19.11 -2.97 2.31
N LYS A 157 -18.89 -3.24 3.59
CA LYS A 157 -19.65 -2.61 4.67
C LYS A 157 -19.35 -1.13 4.80
N GLU A 158 -18.10 -0.75 4.62
CA GLU A 158 -17.69 0.63 4.89
C GLU A 158 -17.96 1.56 3.71
N PHE A 159 -17.56 1.15 2.50
CA PHE A 159 -17.66 2.02 1.32
C PHE A 159 -18.41 1.36 0.16
N GLY A 160 -19.07 0.24 0.37
CA GLY A 160 -19.65 -0.57 -0.69
C GLY A 160 -20.98 -0.12 -1.24
N ASN A 161 -21.51 1.00 -0.80
CA ASN A 161 -22.81 1.52 -1.23
C ASN A 161 -22.69 2.47 -2.44
N TYR A 162 -21.73 2.23 -3.28
CA TYR A 162 -21.52 3.03 -4.48
C TYR A 162 -21.84 2.22 -5.72
#